data_3773d31ad25655af43aae0cbe3067833
#
_entry.id   3773d31ad25655af43aae0cbe3067833
#
_cell.length_a   1.000
_cell.length_b   1.000
_cell.length_c   1.000
_cell.angle_alpha   90.00
_cell.angle_beta   90.00
_cell.angle_gamma   90.00
#
_symmetry.space_group_name_H-M   'P 1'
#
loop_
_entity.id
_entity.type
_entity.pdbx_description
1 polymer ?
#
loop_
_entity_poly.entity_id
_entity_poly.type
_entity_poly.pdbx_seq_one_letter_code
_entity_poly.pdbx_strand_id
1 'polypeptide(L)'
;MPKIIAFDQEAREAIRRGVSKLAKAVKVTLGPKGRNVILQKSFGSPTVTKDGVTVAKEIDLEDVYENIGARMVREVASKTSDVAGDGTTTATVLAEAIFNEGLRAVVSGVNPVQMKQGIEKAVADITEKLQKASIKIKDKSEMTNVASIAANNDREIGELLANAMEKVGKDGVITVDESKSMKTEVEWVEGMQFDRGYLSPYFVTNPSTMEAVLEDCYVLVYEKKISNVKDMVPLLEAVVQQGKPLLIVAEEVDGEALATLVINKLRGTFHCVAVKAPGYGDRRKAMLEDIAILTGGTAVFESLGVKLESVPLTDLGRAKKVVIDKDNTTIIEGAGKSADIKARIDQLRREISNATSDYDREKLEERLAKLAGGVAKVNVGAATESEMKEKKARVEDALHATRAAVEEGILPGGGVALLRSTANLKPGEDLSHDEVVGYNIVLRACRAPLTWISSNAGQDGGIVCERVLEGKGNFGYNALTNTYEDLVKAGVIDPTKVTRTALANAASVATLLLTSDALIAEKPKDDKHGKKGHGGDHDMY
;
A
#
# COMPACT_ATOMS: atom_id res chain seq x y z
N MET A 1 -25.56 -15.44 -14.99
CA MET A 1 -24.97 -16.80 -14.92
C MET A 1 -25.60 -17.56 -13.76
N PRO A 2 -25.81 -18.86 -13.85
CA PRO A 2 -26.33 -19.65 -12.73
C PRO A 2 -25.32 -19.62 -11.56
N LYS A 3 -25.85 -19.62 -10.34
CA LYS A 3 -25.04 -19.64 -9.12
C LYS A 3 -25.04 -21.07 -8.55
N ILE A 4 -23.93 -21.45 -7.95
CA ILE A 4 -23.78 -22.63 -7.12
C ILE A 4 -23.63 -22.19 -5.67
N ILE A 5 -24.20 -22.95 -4.75
CA ILE A 5 -24.25 -22.58 -3.34
C ILE A 5 -23.74 -23.77 -2.52
N ALA A 6 -22.83 -23.52 -1.59
CA ALA A 6 -22.40 -24.46 -0.57
C ALA A 6 -22.76 -23.91 0.81
N PHE A 7 -23.07 -24.79 1.75
CA PHE A 7 -23.50 -24.46 3.10
C PHE A 7 -22.67 -25.21 4.15
N ASP A 8 -22.75 -24.74 5.37
CA ASP A 8 -22.27 -25.43 6.56
C ASP A 8 -20.82 -25.93 6.47
N GLN A 9 -20.61 -27.20 6.78
CA GLN A 9 -19.29 -27.81 6.84
C GLN A 9 -18.59 -27.87 5.46
N GLU A 10 -19.34 -28.10 4.38
CA GLU A 10 -18.76 -28.11 3.02
C GLU A 10 -18.15 -26.77 2.65
N ALA A 11 -18.89 -25.68 2.92
CA ALA A 11 -18.44 -24.31 2.67
C ALA A 11 -17.19 -23.99 3.50
N ARG A 12 -17.23 -24.27 4.79
CA ARG A 12 -16.13 -23.99 5.73
C ARG A 12 -14.85 -24.76 5.38
N GLU A 13 -14.97 -26.04 5.02
CA GLU A 13 -13.83 -26.87 4.65
C GLU A 13 -13.20 -26.42 3.33
N ALA A 14 -14.01 -26.01 2.34
CA ALA A 14 -13.51 -25.46 1.09
C ALA A 14 -12.74 -24.14 1.33
N ILE A 15 -13.31 -23.22 2.12
CA ILE A 15 -12.61 -22.00 2.54
C ILE A 15 -11.26 -22.34 3.19
N ARG A 16 -11.26 -23.30 4.15
CA ARG A 16 -10.04 -23.71 4.87
C ARG A 16 -8.95 -24.19 3.93
N ARG A 17 -9.31 -25.03 2.95
CA ARG A 17 -8.36 -25.51 1.94
C ARG A 17 -7.79 -24.35 1.11
N GLY A 18 -8.63 -23.41 0.69
CA GLY A 18 -8.22 -22.24 -0.08
C GLY A 18 -7.26 -21.34 0.70
N VAL A 19 -7.62 -20.99 1.94
CA VAL A 19 -6.79 -20.22 2.87
C VAL A 19 -5.43 -20.90 3.06
N SER A 20 -5.43 -22.21 3.35
CA SER A 20 -4.18 -22.95 3.62
C SER A 20 -3.29 -23.09 2.37
N LYS A 21 -3.88 -23.26 1.17
CA LYS A 21 -3.10 -23.32 -0.08
C LYS A 21 -2.36 -22.01 -0.34
N LEU A 22 -3.05 -20.87 -0.24
CA LEU A 22 -2.42 -19.56 -0.40
C LEU A 22 -1.38 -19.29 0.69
N ALA A 23 -1.75 -19.44 1.95
CA ALA A 23 -0.84 -19.21 3.07
C ALA A 23 0.41 -20.08 2.99
N LYS A 24 0.29 -21.34 2.56
CA LYS A 24 1.44 -22.25 2.38
C LYS A 24 2.43 -21.74 1.33
N ALA A 25 1.95 -21.14 0.25
CA ALA A 25 2.82 -20.57 -0.79
C ALA A 25 3.51 -19.27 -0.31
N VAL A 26 2.79 -18.46 0.47
CA VAL A 26 3.30 -17.16 0.95
C VAL A 26 4.28 -17.32 2.11
N LYS A 27 3.98 -18.15 3.13
CA LYS A 27 4.78 -18.27 4.36
C LYS A 27 6.18 -18.84 4.18
N VAL A 28 6.48 -19.50 3.05
CA VAL A 28 7.83 -19.96 2.74
C VAL A 28 8.82 -18.81 2.49
N THR A 29 8.32 -17.62 2.19
CA THR A 29 9.12 -16.40 1.95
C THR A 29 9.47 -15.67 3.24
N LEU A 30 8.82 -15.99 4.38
CA LEU A 30 8.90 -15.22 5.62
C LEU A 30 10.28 -15.32 6.28
N GLY A 31 10.81 -14.17 6.66
CA GLY A 31 12.05 -14.03 7.41
C GLY A 31 13.33 -14.08 6.57
N PRO A 32 14.51 -13.88 7.20
CA PRO A 32 15.79 -13.74 6.48
C PRO A 32 16.21 -15.01 5.74
N LYS A 33 15.81 -16.19 6.22
CA LYS A 33 16.03 -17.48 5.57
C LYS A 33 14.81 -18.00 4.80
N GLY A 34 13.84 -17.13 4.54
CA GLY A 34 12.73 -17.41 3.63
C GLY A 34 13.24 -17.70 2.20
N ARG A 35 12.49 -18.49 1.47
CA ARG A 35 12.85 -18.97 0.12
C ARG A 35 12.07 -18.25 -0.96
N ASN A 36 12.64 -18.20 -2.15
CA ASN A 36 11.98 -17.64 -3.32
C ASN A 36 10.83 -18.54 -3.80
N VAL A 37 9.83 -17.92 -4.39
CA VAL A 37 8.73 -18.56 -5.13
C VAL A 37 8.92 -18.24 -6.61
N ILE A 38 8.71 -19.23 -7.47
CA ILE A 38 8.77 -19.08 -8.92
C ILE A 38 7.34 -19.00 -9.45
N LEU A 39 7.03 -17.91 -10.13
CA LEU A 39 5.73 -17.62 -10.71
C LEU A 39 5.80 -17.76 -12.23
N GLN A 40 4.94 -18.61 -12.80
CA GLN A 40 4.81 -18.73 -14.25
C GLN A 40 4.08 -17.50 -14.79
N LYS A 41 4.59 -16.91 -15.86
CA LYS A 41 3.90 -15.86 -16.61
C LYS A 41 3.27 -16.43 -17.87
N SER A 42 2.15 -15.84 -18.29
CA SER A 42 1.49 -16.23 -19.56
C SER A 42 2.37 -15.94 -20.77
N PHE A 43 3.24 -14.91 -20.69
CA PHE A 43 4.23 -14.54 -21.69
C PHE A 43 5.53 -14.14 -20.98
N GLY A 44 6.67 -14.50 -21.58
CA GLY A 44 8.00 -14.18 -21.06
C GLY A 44 8.56 -15.21 -20.08
N SER A 45 9.64 -14.83 -19.40
CA SER A 45 10.32 -15.70 -18.42
C SER A 45 9.55 -15.75 -17.10
N PRO A 46 9.63 -16.89 -16.35
CA PRO A 46 9.09 -16.97 -15.00
C PRO A 46 9.66 -15.87 -14.09
N THR A 47 8.83 -15.35 -13.20
CA THR A 47 9.27 -14.39 -12.19
C THR A 47 9.67 -15.12 -10.92
N VAL A 48 10.83 -14.77 -10.37
CA VAL A 48 11.31 -15.27 -9.08
C VAL A 48 11.15 -14.14 -8.06
N THR A 49 10.44 -14.40 -6.97
CA THR A 49 10.17 -13.36 -5.95
C THR A 49 10.18 -13.93 -4.54
N LYS A 50 10.50 -13.08 -3.58
CA LYS A 50 10.31 -13.29 -2.13
C LYS A 50 9.15 -12.48 -1.57
N ASP A 51 8.61 -11.54 -2.34
CA ASP A 51 7.53 -10.69 -1.88
C ASP A 51 6.21 -11.48 -1.74
N GLY A 52 5.67 -11.45 -0.52
CA GLY A 52 4.46 -12.19 -0.17
C GLY A 52 3.21 -11.68 -0.86
N VAL A 53 3.09 -10.38 -1.14
CA VAL A 53 1.93 -9.82 -1.81
C VAL A 53 1.92 -10.19 -3.29
N THR A 54 3.06 -10.18 -3.95
CA THR A 54 3.22 -10.61 -5.34
C THR A 54 2.84 -12.09 -5.47
N VAL A 55 3.32 -12.95 -4.55
CA VAL A 55 2.94 -14.37 -4.54
C VAL A 55 1.43 -14.52 -4.33
N ALA A 56 0.84 -13.81 -3.38
CA ALA A 56 -0.58 -13.91 -3.08
C ALA A 56 -1.47 -13.46 -4.24
N LYS A 57 -1.07 -12.42 -4.99
CA LYS A 57 -1.81 -11.89 -6.14
C LYS A 57 -1.88 -12.86 -7.32
N GLU A 58 -0.86 -13.70 -7.51
CA GLU A 58 -0.78 -14.66 -8.63
C GLU A 58 -1.54 -15.97 -8.36
N ILE A 59 -2.04 -16.20 -7.13
CA ILE A 59 -2.74 -17.43 -6.78
C ILE A 59 -4.22 -17.32 -7.09
N ASP A 60 -4.66 -18.02 -8.12
CA ASP A 60 -6.05 -18.34 -8.40
C ASP A 60 -6.23 -19.87 -8.44
N LEU A 61 -7.24 -20.40 -7.76
CA LEU A 61 -7.48 -21.82 -7.61
C LEU A 61 -8.62 -22.26 -8.55
N GLU A 62 -8.54 -23.50 -9.07
CA GLU A 62 -9.54 -24.07 -9.96
C GLU A 62 -10.91 -24.25 -9.28
N ASP A 63 -10.90 -24.72 -8.02
CA ASP A 63 -12.12 -24.86 -7.23
C ASP A 63 -12.61 -23.47 -6.82
N VAL A 64 -13.82 -23.11 -7.24
CA VAL A 64 -14.40 -21.78 -7.02
C VAL A 64 -14.62 -21.45 -5.54
N TYR A 65 -14.93 -22.44 -4.69
CA TYR A 65 -15.14 -22.24 -3.27
C TYR A 65 -13.80 -22.08 -2.53
N GLU A 66 -12.81 -22.91 -2.88
CA GLU A 66 -11.45 -22.75 -2.36
C GLU A 66 -10.86 -21.39 -2.78
N ASN A 67 -11.14 -20.98 -4.03
CA ASN A 67 -10.66 -19.69 -4.54
C ASN A 67 -11.26 -18.48 -3.79
N ILE A 68 -12.51 -18.58 -3.30
CA ILE A 68 -13.08 -17.55 -2.42
C ILE A 68 -12.22 -17.42 -1.15
N GLY A 69 -11.89 -18.54 -0.49
CA GLY A 69 -11.01 -18.52 0.70
C GLY A 69 -9.62 -17.93 0.41
N ALA A 70 -9.01 -18.33 -0.70
CA ALA A 70 -7.73 -17.78 -1.14
C ALA A 70 -7.81 -16.26 -1.39
N ARG A 71 -8.84 -15.80 -2.12
CA ARG A 71 -9.05 -14.37 -2.42
C ARG A 71 -9.25 -13.52 -1.18
N MET A 72 -9.96 -14.02 -0.18
CA MET A 72 -10.14 -13.31 1.09
C MET A 72 -8.80 -13.09 1.82
N VAL A 73 -7.92 -14.10 1.85
CA VAL A 73 -6.59 -13.95 2.46
C VAL A 73 -5.66 -13.10 1.58
N ARG A 74 -5.79 -13.15 0.25
CA ARG A 74 -5.11 -12.21 -0.65
C ARG A 74 -5.47 -10.75 -0.33
N GLU A 75 -6.74 -10.49 0.00
CA GLU A 75 -7.20 -9.17 0.42
C GLU A 75 -6.51 -8.68 1.69
N VAL A 76 -6.22 -9.59 2.65
CA VAL A 76 -5.44 -9.25 3.86
C VAL A 76 -4.06 -8.72 3.48
N ALA A 77 -3.36 -9.43 2.59
CA ALA A 77 -2.03 -9.02 2.14
C ALA A 77 -2.08 -7.66 1.42
N SER A 78 -3.04 -7.48 0.51
CA SER A 78 -3.19 -6.23 -0.24
C SER A 78 -3.52 -5.04 0.66
N LYS A 79 -4.50 -5.17 1.57
CA LYS A 79 -4.84 -4.10 2.53
C LYS A 79 -3.69 -3.74 3.46
N THR A 80 -2.89 -4.73 3.86
CA THR A 80 -1.73 -4.49 4.73
C THR A 80 -0.65 -3.72 3.97
N SER A 81 -0.40 -4.07 2.70
CA SER A 81 0.46 -3.32 1.81
C SER A 81 -0.02 -1.88 1.63
N ASP A 82 -1.30 -1.68 1.34
CA ASP A 82 -1.89 -0.34 1.11
C ASP A 82 -1.74 0.61 2.31
N VAL A 83 -1.89 0.09 3.55
CA VAL A 83 -1.89 0.91 4.78
C VAL A 83 -0.50 1.07 5.38
N ALA A 84 0.31 0.02 5.36
CA ALA A 84 1.59 -0.03 6.05
C ALA A 84 2.79 -0.24 5.11
N GLY A 85 2.55 -0.57 3.85
CA GLY A 85 3.54 -0.78 2.81
C GLY A 85 4.37 -2.06 2.95
N ASP A 86 4.25 -2.76 4.09
CA ASP A 86 4.98 -3.99 4.42
C ASP A 86 4.13 -4.88 5.35
N GLY A 87 4.65 -6.04 5.76
CA GLY A 87 4.02 -6.98 6.69
C GLY A 87 2.98 -7.90 6.06
N THR A 88 2.91 -7.97 4.75
CA THR A 88 1.93 -8.75 3.97
C THR A 88 1.99 -10.24 4.27
N THR A 89 3.19 -10.81 4.36
CA THR A 89 3.41 -12.22 4.72
C THR A 89 3.03 -12.49 6.18
N THR A 90 3.37 -11.60 7.11
CA THR A 90 2.99 -11.68 8.52
C THR A 90 1.47 -11.65 8.68
N ALA A 91 0.78 -10.77 7.98
CA ALA A 91 -0.67 -10.66 8.00
C ALA A 91 -1.35 -11.95 7.45
N THR A 92 -0.81 -12.52 6.38
CA THR A 92 -1.28 -13.79 5.80
C THR A 92 -1.14 -14.95 6.79
N VAL A 93 0.01 -15.04 7.47
CA VAL A 93 0.28 -16.08 8.48
C VAL A 93 -0.65 -15.94 9.69
N LEU A 94 -0.86 -14.71 10.15
CA LEU A 94 -1.80 -14.43 11.25
C LEU A 94 -3.24 -14.76 10.87
N ALA A 95 -3.67 -14.39 9.67
CA ALA A 95 -5.02 -14.69 9.18
C ALA A 95 -5.28 -16.21 9.11
N GLU A 96 -4.34 -16.98 8.57
CA GLU A 96 -4.43 -18.44 8.54
C GLU A 96 -4.50 -19.02 9.96
N ALA A 97 -3.67 -18.52 10.89
CA ALA A 97 -3.62 -19.02 12.25
C ALA A 97 -4.92 -18.73 13.02
N ILE A 98 -5.43 -17.49 12.96
CA ILE A 98 -6.70 -17.10 13.60
C ILE A 98 -7.86 -17.90 13.00
N PHE A 99 -7.91 -18.01 11.66
CA PHE A 99 -8.98 -18.72 10.98
C PHE A 99 -9.00 -20.22 11.33
N ASN A 100 -7.85 -20.89 11.29
CA ASN A 100 -7.79 -22.34 11.58
C ASN A 100 -8.14 -22.66 13.04
N GLU A 101 -7.65 -21.87 14.01
CA GLU A 101 -8.01 -22.03 15.42
C GLU A 101 -9.50 -21.70 15.66
N GLY A 102 -9.99 -20.62 15.04
CA GLY A 102 -11.41 -20.23 15.13
C GLY A 102 -12.34 -21.26 14.51
N LEU A 103 -11.98 -21.83 13.37
CA LEU A 103 -12.78 -22.88 12.73
C LEU A 103 -12.91 -24.12 13.62
N ARG A 104 -11.84 -24.55 14.29
CA ARG A 104 -11.90 -25.66 15.26
C ARG A 104 -12.88 -25.36 16.40
N ALA A 105 -12.88 -24.12 16.90
CA ALA A 105 -13.80 -23.70 17.94
C ALA A 105 -15.26 -23.68 17.46
N VAL A 106 -15.54 -23.16 16.25
CA VAL A 106 -16.89 -23.15 15.65
C VAL A 106 -17.41 -24.57 15.45
N VAL A 107 -16.58 -25.48 14.91
CA VAL A 107 -16.95 -26.89 14.76
C VAL A 107 -17.21 -27.58 16.12
N SER A 108 -16.59 -27.11 17.19
CA SER A 108 -16.83 -27.59 18.56
C SER A 108 -18.06 -26.95 19.22
N GLY A 109 -18.80 -26.09 18.52
CA GLY A 109 -20.07 -25.50 19.00
C GLY A 109 -19.96 -24.10 19.60
N VAL A 110 -18.81 -23.44 19.51
CA VAL A 110 -18.64 -22.03 19.93
C VAL A 110 -19.40 -21.10 18.98
N ASN A 111 -20.14 -20.14 19.54
CA ASN A 111 -20.89 -19.17 18.76
C ASN A 111 -19.92 -18.23 18.00
N PRO A 112 -19.92 -18.20 16.65
CA PRO A 112 -18.93 -17.43 15.89
C PRO A 112 -19.09 -15.92 16.07
N VAL A 113 -20.29 -15.42 16.37
CA VAL A 113 -20.54 -13.98 16.57
C VAL A 113 -19.94 -13.50 17.90
N GLN A 114 -20.14 -14.26 18.99
CA GLN A 114 -19.52 -13.96 20.28
C GLN A 114 -18.01 -14.15 20.23
N MET A 115 -17.55 -15.23 19.61
CA MET A 115 -16.12 -15.47 19.38
C MET A 115 -15.44 -14.31 18.64
N LYS A 116 -16.10 -13.72 17.63
CA LYS A 116 -15.64 -12.52 16.93
C LYS A 116 -15.40 -11.35 17.89
N GLN A 117 -16.32 -11.08 18.81
CA GLN A 117 -16.19 -10.01 19.81
C GLN A 117 -14.95 -10.23 20.69
N GLY A 118 -14.70 -11.46 21.12
CA GLY A 118 -13.49 -11.82 21.87
C GLY A 118 -12.21 -11.64 21.05
N ILE A 119 -12.22 -11.98 19.75
CA ILE A 119 -11.08 -11.74 18.84
C ILE A 119 -10.81 -10.24 18.72
N GLU A 120 -11.84 -9.42 18.48
CA GLU A 120 -11.72 -7.95 18.35
C GLU A 120 -11.15 -7.33 19.64
N LYS A 121 -11.62 -7.78 20.80
CA LYS A 121 -11.11 -7.31 22.09
C LYS A 121 -9.63 -7.66 22.28
N ALA A 122 -9.22 -8.89 21.98
CA ALA A 122 -7.82 -9.30 22.08
C ALA A 122 -6.91 -8.48 21.16
N VAL A 123 -7.36 -8.21 19.92
CA VAL A 123 -6.63 -7.37 18.94
C VAL A 123 -6.45 -5.95 19.47
N ALA A 124 -7.49 -5.36 20.07
CA ALA A 124 -7.41 -4.03 20.66
C ALA A 124 -6.38 -3.99 21.82
N ASP A 125 -6.44 -4.96 22.74
CA ASP A 125 -5.54 -5.02 23.89
C ASP A 125 -4.07 -5.27 23.47
N ILE A 126 -3.83 -6.12 22.47
CA ILE A 126 -2.49 -6.36 21.90
C ILE A 126 -1.98 -5.10 21.21
N THR A 127 -2.83 -4.44 20.40
CA THR A 127 -2.46 -3.20 19.68
C THR A 127 -2.06 -2.10 20.66
N GLU A 128 -2.80 -1.92 21.74
CA GLU A 128 -2.45 -0.97 22.79
C GLU A 128 -1.09 -1.28 23.43
N LYS A 129 -0.80 -2.57 23.69
CA LYS A 129 0.51 -3.00 24.22
C LYS A 129 1.64 -2.76 23.23
N LEU A 130 1.43 -3.05 21.94
CA LEU A 130 2.42 -2.77 20.88
C LEU A 130 2.74 -1.26 20.81
N GLN A 131 1.71 -0.42 20.84
CA GLN A 131 1.88 1.04 20.81
C GLN A 131 2.64 1.54 22.06
N LYS A 132 2.33 1.03 23.25
CA LYS A 132 3.05 1.36 24.50
C LYS A 132 4.50 0.87 24.50
N ALA A 133 4.80 -0.24 23.84
CA ALA A 133 6.14 -0.80 23.73
C ALA A 133 6.97 -0.15 22.60
N SER A 134 6.35 0.67 21.77
CA SER A 134 6.99 1.30 20.63
C SER A 134 8.11 2.26 21.04
N ILE A 135 9.24 2.13 20.37
CA ILE A 135 10.43 2.96 20.56
C ILE A 135 10.47 4.00 19.42
N LYS A 136 10.39 5.28 19.76
CA LYS A 136 10.47 6.35 18.74
C LYS A 136 11.85 6.41 18.13
N ILE A 137 11.92 6.56 16.82
CA ILE A 137 13.17 6.82 16.09
C ILE A 137 13.70 8.19 16.49
N LYS A 138 14.98 8.25 16.91
CA LYS A 138 15.60 9.46 17.42
C LYS A 138 16.56 10.10 16.42
N ASP A 139 17.23 9.29 15.60
CA ASP A 139 18.29 9.74 14.73
C ASP A 139 18.31 9.01 13.38
N LYS A 140 19.18 9.50 12.51
CA LYS A 140 19.41 8.97 11.17
C LYS A 140 19.95 7.54 11.17
N SER A 141 20.75 7.17 12.19
CA SER A 141 21.31 5.82 12.27
C SER A 141 20.22 4.78 12.47
N GLU A 142 19.21 5.10 13.30
CA GLU A 142 18.04 4.24 13.51
C GLU A 142 17.20 4.14 12.23
N MET A 143 16.99 5.25 11.49
CA MET A 143 16.34 5.22 10.18
C MET A 143 17.10 4.35 9.18
N THR A 144 18.44 4.48 9.13
CA THR A 144 19.29 3.67 8.27
C THR A 144 19.14 2.18 8.58
N ASN A 145 19.08 1.82 9.86
CA ASN A 145 18.91 0.43 10.28
C ASN A 145 17.54 -0.13 9.83
N VAL A 146 16.45 0.62 10.03
CA VAL A 146 15.12 0.22 9.55
C VAL A 146 15.13 -0.01 8.04
N ALA A 147 15.61 0.98 7.29
CA ALA A 147 15.64 0.94 5.84
C ALA A 147 16.52 -0.22 5.32
N SER A 148 17.68 -0.44 5.95
CA SER A 148 18.58 -1.54 5.56
C SER A 148 17.93 -2.90 5.76
N ILE A 149 17.25 -3.13 6.89
CA ILE A 149 16.59 -4.40 7.18
C ILE A 149 15.46 -4.66 6.21
N ALA A 150 14.60 -3.67 5.99
CA ALA A 150 13.53 -3.76 5.03
C ALA A 150 14.04 -3.97 3.58
N ALA A 151 15.24 -3.46 3.27
CA ALA A 151 15.96 -3.71 2.02
C ALA A 151 16.74 -5.04 1.99
N ASN A 152 16.36 -6.06 2.77
CA ASN A 152 17.09 -7.34 2.88
C ASN A 152 18.56 -7.21 3.35
N ASN A 153 18.82 -6.37 4.33
CA ASN A 153 20.14 -6.01 4.87
C ASN A 153 21.06 -5.28 3.88
N ASP A 154 20.50 -4.62 2.86
CA ASP A 154 21.24 -3.75 1.97
C ASP A 154 21.47 -2.38 2.62
N ARG A 155 22.71 -2.18 3.13
CA ARG A 155 23.06 -0.96 3.84
C ARG A 155 23.18 0.25 2.92
N GLU A 156 23.54 0.06 1.67
CA GLU A 156 23.63 1.14 0.68
C GLU A 156 22.25 1.74 0.41
N ILE A 157 21.24 0.91 0.21
CA ILE A 157 19.84 1.33 0.10
C ILE A 157 19.38 2.02 1.39
N GLY A 158 19.74 1.47 2.56
CA GLY A 158 19.39 2.03 3.85
C GLY A 158 19.93 3.44 4.08
N GLU A 159 21.20 3.66 3.79
CA GLU A 159 21.86 4.98 3.91
C GLU A 159 21.26 5.99 2.91
N LEU A 160 20.98 5.54 1.68
CA LEU A 160 20.38 6.36 0.63
C LEU A 160 18.97 6.85 1.03
N LEU A 161 18.11 5.95 1.53
CA LEU A 161 16.77 6.29 1.96
C LEU A 161 16.76 7.17 3.23
N ALA A 162 17.59 6.87 4.21
CA ALA A 162 17.72 7.70 5.41
C ALA A 162 18.19 9.13 5.09
N ASN A 163 19.13 9.29 4.14
CA ASN A 163 19.55 10.59 3.63
C ASN A 163 18.41 11.32 2.91
N ALA A 164 17.65 10.60 2.10
CA ALA A 164 16.49 11.15 1.41
C ALA A 164 15.44 11.66 2.41
N MET A 165 15.06 10.82 3.38
CA MET A 165 14.05 11.16 4.39
C MET A 165 14.49 12.32 5.32
N GLU A 166 15.76 12.36 5.71
CA GLU A 166 16.30 13.48 6.52
C GLU A 166 16.16 14.81 5.79
N LYS A 167 16.40 14.81 4.47
CA LYS A 167 16.40 16.03 3.67
C LYS A 167 15.01 16.51 3.29
N VAL A 168 14.08 15.60 2.92
CA VAL A 168 12.70 15.98 2.61
C VAL A 168 11.84 16.18 3.85
N GLY A 169 12.27 15.66 5.01
CA GLY A 169 11.49 15.69 6.25
C GLY A 169 10.40 14.62 6.31
N LYS A 170 9.62 14.65 7.39
CA LYS A 170 8.58 13.62 7.67
C LYS A 170 7.46 13.59 6.62
N ASP A 171 7.06 14.76 6.15
CA ASP A 171 5.96 14.93 5.18
C ASP A 171 6.47 15.05 3.73
N GLY A 172 7.78 14.84 3.52
CA GLY A 172 8.41 14.95 2.23
C GLY A 172 8.13 13.77 1.32
N VAL A 173 8.14 14.03 0.03
CA VAL A 173 7.84 13.01 -1.00
C VAL A 173 9.11 12.34 -1.47
N ILE A 174 9.10 11.01 -1.47
CA ILE A 174 10.16 10.19 -2.07
C ILE A 174 9.48 9.27 -3.09
N THR A 175 9.95 9.32 -4.34
CA THR A 175 9.49 8.45 -5.42
C THR A 175 10.61 7.51 -5.85
N VAL A 176 10.24 6.35 -6.37
CA VAL A 176 11.21 5.34 -6.84
C VAL A 176 10.97 5.10 -8.32
N ASP A 177 11.95 5.42 -9.14
CA ASP A 177 11.87 5.27 -10.59
C ASP A 177 13.00 4.37 -11.12
N GLU A 178 12.79 3.82 -12.31
CA GLU A 178 13.79 3.04 -13.03
C GLU A 178 14.81 3.96 -13.70
N SER A 179 16.09 3.64 -13.57
CA SER A 179 17.18 4.37 -14.21
C SER A 179 17.77 3.56 -15.37
N LYS A 180 18.27 4.26 -16.37
CA LYS A 180 19.12 3.68 -17.42
C LYS A 180 20.58 3.50 -16.98
N SER A 181 20.93 4.06 -15.82
CA SER A 181 22.25 3.93 -15.18
C SER A 181 22.36 2.60 -14.46
N MET A 182 23.59 2.08 -14.28
CA MET A 182 23.85 0.92 -13.42
C MET A 182 23.85 1.27 -11.92
N LYS A 183 23.91 2.57 -11.58
CA LYS A 183 23.96 3.03 -10.18
C LYS A 183 22.60 3.51 -9.73
N THR A 184 22.31 3.27 -8.45
CA THR A 184 21.14 3.84 -7.78
C THR A 184 21.53 5.19 -7.18
N GLU A 185 20.81 6.24 -7.53
CA GLU A 185 21.10 7.62 -7.12
C GLU A 185 19.84 8.34 -6.69
N VAL A 186 19.97 9.35 -5.80
CA VAL A 186 18.87 10.25 -5.43
C VAL A 186 19.02 11.57 -6.16
N GLU A 187 18.03 11.90 -6.94
CA GLU A 187 17.87 13.20 -7.58
C GLU A 187 16.85 14.05 -6.80
N TRP A 188 17.18 15.32 -6.61
CA TRP A 188 16.30 16.26 -5.91
C TRP A 188 15.60 17.14 -6.92
N VAL A 189 14.27 17.05 -6.95
CA VAL A 189 13.46 17.76 -7.94
C VAL A 189 12.37 18.59 -7.26
N GLU A 190 11.96 19.67 -7.93
CA GLU A 190 10.82 20.45 -7.49
C GLU A 190 9.53 19.63 -7.70
N GLY A 191 8.67 19.62 -6.68
CA GLY A 191 7.44 18.86 -6.72
C GLY A 191 6.67 18.94 -5.42
N MET A 192 5.47 18.41 -5.43
CA MET A 192 4.64 18.31 -4.21
C MET A 192 3.65 17.15 -4.31
N GLN A 193 3.18 16.70 -3.16
CA GLN A 193 2.09 15.76 -3.04
C GLN A 193 0.91 16.39 -2.25
N PHE A 194 -0.30 16.06 -2.67
CA PHE A 194 -1.51 16.39 -1.92
C PHE A 194 -2.47 15.20 -1.86
N ASP A 195 -3.24 15.15 -0.80
CA ASP A 195 -4.14 14.07 -0.40
C ASP A 195 -5.48 14.10 -1.18
N ARG A 196 -5.40 13.90 -2.49
CA ARG A 196 -6.54 13.68 -3.38
C ARG A 196 -6.13 12.74 -4.51
N GLY A 197 -6.84 11.64 -4.64
CA GLY A 197 -6.63 10.69 -5.72
C GLY A 197 -7.55 10.92 -6.93
N TYR A 198 -7.48 10.00 -7.88
CA TYR A 198 -8.29 10.07 -9.09
C TYR A 198 -9.79 9.93 -8.79
N LEU A 199 -10.62 10.66 -9.55
CA LEU A 199 -12.08 10.64 -9.41
C LEU A 199 -12.73 9.38 -9.97
N SER A 200 -12.00 8.60 -10.77
CA SER A 200 -12.50 7.35 -11.35
C SER A 200 -11.38 6.33 -11.51
N PRO A 201 -11.58 5.07 -11.09
CA PRO A 201 -10.61 3.99 -11.33
C PRO A 201 -10.31 3.74 -12.81
N TYR A 202 -11.19 4.16 -13.70
CA TYR A 202 -10.97 4.06 -15.15
C TYR A 202 -9.84 4.96 -15.67
N PHE A 203 -9.35 5.91 -14.88
CA PHE A 203 -8.16 6.70 -15.21
C PHE A 203 -6.84 5.94 -15.01
N VAL A 204 -6.84 4.84 -14.28
CA VAL A 204 -5.65 4.01 -14.02
C VAL A 204 -4.96 3.63 -15.32
N THR A 205 -3.63 3.83 -15.36
CA THR A 205 -2.76 3.44 -16.48
C THR A 205 -1.92 2.21 -16.16
N ASN A 206 -1.63 1.98 -14.86
CA ASN A 206 -0.92 0.81 -14.37
C ASN A 206 -1.84 -0.02 -13.45
N PRO A 207 -2.48 -1.08 -13.96
CA PRO A 207 -3.38 -1.91 -13.15
C PRO A 207 -2.69 -2.65 -12.00
N SER A 208 -1.37 -2.86 -12.09
CA SER A 208 -0.61 -3.60 -11.06
C SER A 208 -0.47 -2.79 -9.78
N THR A 209 -0.22 -1.48 -9.91
CA THR A 209 -0.08 -0.54 -8.79
C THR A 209 -1.36 0.25 -8.53
N MET A 210 -2.39 0.13 -9.40
CA MET A 210 -3.61 0.94 -9.37
C MET A 210 -3.33 2.45 -9.45
N GLU A 211 -2.31 2.83 -10.21
CA GLU A 211 -1.90 4.21 -10.42
C GLU A 211 -2.24 4.72 -11.81
N ALA A 212 -2.51 6.01 -11.90
CA ALA A 212 -2.55 6.75 -13.14
C ALA A 212 -1.27 7.59 -13.26
N VAL A 213 -0.45 7.32 -14.27
CA VAL A 213 0.80 8.02 -14.53
C VAL A 213 0.65 8.87 -15.80
N LEU A 214 0.93 10.15 -15.67
CA LEU A 214 0.97 11.11 -16.80
C LEU A 214 2.41 11.60 -16.94
N GLU A 215 2.95 11.50 -18.15
CA GLU A 215 4.29 12.00 -18.48
C GLU A 215 4.18 13.21 -19.41
N ASP A 216 5.01 14.22 -19.16
CA ASP A 216 5.10 15.45 -19.97
C ASP A 216 3.73 16.14 -20.15
N CYS A 217 2.97 16.24 -19.06
CA CYS A 217 1.56 16.60 -19.07
C CYS A 217 1.30 18.09 -18.85
N TYR A 218 0.15 18.55 -19.33
CA TYR A 218 -0.46 19.81 -18.93
C TYR A 218 -1.19 19.65 -17.60
N VAL A 219 -1.31 20.74 -16.83
CA VAL A 219 -2.02 20.81 -15.56
C VAL A 219 -3.02 21.96 -15.60
N LEU A 220 -4.30 21.65 -15.59
CA LEU A 220 -5.37 22.62 -15.42
C LEU A 220 -5.68 22.75 -13.93
N VAL A 221 -5.62 23.97 -13.40
CA VAL A 221 -5.96 24.31 -12.02
C VAL A 221 -7.17 25.21 -12.01
N TYR A 222 -8.33 24.68 -11.55
CA TYR A 222 -9.62 25.37 -11.63
C TYR A 222 -10.33 25.40 -10.26
N GLU A 223 -10.88 26.56 -9.89
CA GLU A 223 -11.46 26.77 -8.56
C GLU A 223 -12.77 26.00 -8.33
N LYS A 224 -13.62 25.90 -9.36
CA LYS A 224 -14.99 25.42 -9.22
C LYS A 224 -15.19 23.99 -9.71
N LYS A 225 -16.42 23.53 -9.58
CA LYS A 225 -16.91 22.26 -10.09
C LYS A 225 -17.09 22.30 -11.60
N ILE A 226 -16.74 21.20 -12.26
CA ILE A 226 -16.92 20.98 -13.71
C ILE A 226 -17.93 19.85 -13.92
N SER A 227 -19.14 20.16 -14.35
CA SER A 227 -20.19 19.17 -14.62
C SER A 227 -20.55 19.08 -16.10
N ASN A 228 -20.36 20.18 -16.86
CA ASN A 228 -20.68 20.27 -18.27
C ASN A 228 -19.39 20.20 -19.09
N VAL A 229 -19.32 19.25 -20.01
CA VAL A 229 -18.15 19.08 -20.88
C VAL A 229 -17.99 20.22 -21.88
N LYS A 230 -19.08 20.90 -22.26
CA LYS A 230 -19.05 21.98 -23.27
C LYS A 230 -18.12 23.12 -22.88
N ASP A 231 -18.04 23.41 -21.58
CA ASP A 231 -17.19 24.48 -21.05
C ASP A 231 -15.69 24.16 -21.18
N MET A 232 -15.35 22.87 -21.42
CA MET A 232 -13.98 22.40 -21.58
C MET A 232 -13.60 22.08 -23.03
N VAL A 233 -14.56 21.93 -23.94
CA VAL A 233 -14.29 21.45 -25.31
C VAL A 233 -13.17 22.21 -25.99
N PRO A 234 -13.16 23.56 -26.01
CA PRO A 234 -12.09 24.30 -26.71
C PRO A 234 -10.70 24.01 -26.14
N LEU A 235 -10.60 23.88 -24.82
CA LEU A 235 -9.35 23.55 -24.12
C LEU A 235 -8.92 22.12 -24.43
N LEU A 236 -9.85 21.15 -24.36
CA LEU A 236 -9.56 19.74 -24.64
C LEU A 236 -9.09 19.54 -26.08
N GLU A 237 -9.73 20.19 -27.07
CA GLU A 237 -9.32 20.13 -28.46
C GLU A 237 -7.90 20.68 -28.65
N ALA A 238 -7.59 21.83 -28.01
CA ALA A 238 -6.26 22.41 -28.06
C ALA A 238 -5.19 21.50 -27.43
N VAL A 239 -5.48 20.84 -26.30
CA VAL A 239 -4.55 19.90 -25.65
C VAL A 239 -4.37 18.63 -26.50
N VAL A 240 -5.45 18.08 -27.05
CA VAL A 240 -5.39 16.92 -27.98
C VAL A 240 -4.52 17.19 -29.18
N GLN A 241 -4.60 18.39 -29.77
CA GLN A 241 -3.74 18.79 -30.91
C GLN A 241 -2.26 18.80 -30.55
N GLN A 242 -1.91 19.04 -29.29
CA GLN A 242 -0.52 18.96 -28.80
C GLN A 242 -0.06 17.52 -28.50
N GLY A 243 -0.96 16.56 -28.49
CA GLY A 243 -0.65 15.15 -28.21
C GLY A 243 -0.15 14.88 -26.79
N LYS A 244 -0.40 15.78 -25.83
CA LYS A 244 0.06 15.67 -24.45
C LYS A 244 -1.09 15.28 -23.51
N PRO A 245 -0.79 14.53 -22.41
CA PRO A 245 -1.77 14.24 -21.38
C PRO A 245 -2.20 15.51 -20.61
N LEU A 246 -3.36 15.43 -19.94
CA LEU A 246 -3.89 16.50 -19.09
C LEU A 246 -4.25 16.01 -17.70
N LEU A 247 -3.69 16.66 -16.67
CA LEU A 247 -4.20 16.61 -15.31
C LEU A 247 -5.20 17.73 -15.10
N ILE A 248 -6.38 17.40 -14.58
CA ILE A 248 -7.42 18.37 -14.22
C ILE A 248 -7.54 18.38 -12.69
N VAL A 249 -7.21 19.51 -12.06
CA VAL A 249 -7.38 19.75 -10.64
C VAL A 249 -8.52 20.75 -10.47
N ALA A 250 -9.68 20.29 -10.02
CA ALA A 250 -10.87 21.12 -9.86
C ALA A 250 -11.57 20.83 -8.53
N GLU A 251 -12.47 21.73 -8.06
CA GLU A 251 -13.27 21.46 -6.87
C GLU A 251 -13.93 20.07 -6.94
N GLU A 252 -14.53 19.78 -8.07
CA GLU A 252 -15.10 18.48 -8.43
C GLU A 252 -15.23 18.38 -9.95
N VAL A 253 -15.13 17.16 -10.48
CA VAL A 253 -15.51 16.85 -11.85
C VAL A 253 -16.50 15.71 -11.82
N ASP A 254 -17.73 15.94 -12.31
CA ASP A 254 -18.78 14.92 -12.27
C ASP A 254 -19.66 14.93 -13.52
N GLY A 255 -20.76 14.18 -13.45
CA GLY A 255 -21.79 14.17 -14.49
C GLY A 255 -21.27 13.87 -15.89
N GLU A 256 -21.70 14.68 -16.86
CA GLU A 256 -21.34 14.54 -18.28
C GLU A 256 -19.83 14.77 -18.51
N ALA A 257 -19.23 15.70 -17.77
CA ALA A 257 -17.81 16.01 -17.91
C ALA A 257 -16.93 14.80 -17.54
N LEU A 258 -17.17 14.22 -16.39
CA LEU A 258 -16.41 13.02 -15.94
C LEU A 258 -16.62 11.84 -16.88
N ALA A 259 -17.86 11.57 -17.28
CA ALA A 259 -18.17 10.48 -18.20
C ALA A 259 -17.46 10.63 -19.54
N THR A 260 -17.44 11.85 -20.09
CA THR A 260 -16.77 12.14 -21.37
C THR A 260 -15.26 11.96 -21.26
N LEU A 261 -14.63 12.45 -20.19
CA LEU A 261 -13.19 12.26 -19.97
C LEU A 261 -12.82 10.78 -19.86
N VAL A 262 -13.59 9.98 -19.09
CA VAL A 262 -13.39 8.54 -18.95
C VAL A 262 -13.54 7.81 -20.30
N ILE A 263 -14.59 8.12 -21.07
CA ILE A 263 -14.83 7.47 -22.37
C ILE A 263 -13.70 7.78 -23.35
N ASN A 264 -13.23 9.02 -23.42
CA ASN A 264 -12.13 9.40 -24.31
C ASN A 264 -10.81 8.73 -23.91
N LYS A 265 -10.53 8.63 -22.61
CA LYS A 265 -9.37 7.89 -22.09
C LYS A 265 -9.45 6.40 -22.45
N LEU A 266 -10.59 5.75 -22.25
CA LEU A 266 -10.79 4.34 -22.59
C LEU A 266 -10.68 4.05 -24.08
N ARG A 267 -11.08 5.00 -24.93
CA ARG A 267 -10.91 4.91 -26.39
C ARG A 267 -9.48 5.20 -26.86
N GLY A 268 -8.59 5.61 -25.94
CA GLY A 268 -7.23 6.00 -26.30
C GLY A 268 -7.12 7.31 -27.10
N THR A 269 -8.20 8.07 -27.21
CA THR A 269 -8.23 9.32 -27.97
C THR A 269 -7.52 10.44 -27.21
N PHE A 270 -7.61 10.41 -25.88
CA PHE A 270 -7.06 11.46 -25.03
C PHE A 270 -6.67 10.89 -23.66
N HIS A 271 -5.42 11.12 -23.27
CA HIS A 271 -4.93 10.73 -21.95
C HIS A 271 -5.18 11.86 -20.95
N CYS A 272 -6.06 11.62 -20.00
CA CYS A 272 -6.36 12.59 -18.95
C CYS A 272 -6.66 11.90 -17.62
N VAL A 273 -6.48 12.65 -16.53
CA VAL A 273 -6.91 12.29 -15.18
C VAL A 273 -7.54 13.52 -14.53
N ALA A 274 -8.65 13.31 -13.86
CA ALA A 274 -9.29 14.34 -13.04
C ALA A 274 -9.17 13.98 -11.55
N VAL A 275 -8.79 14.97 -10.75
CA VAL A 275 -8.64 14.87 -9.30
C VAL A 275 -9.37 16.01 -8.60
N LYS A 276 -9.76 15.80 -7.34
CA LYS A 276 -10.34 16.84 -6.51
C LYS A 276 -9.27 17.82 -6.05
N ALA A 277 -9.57 19.11 -6.03
CA ALA A 277 -8.70 20.12 -5.45
C ALA A 277 -8.53 19.88 -3.94
N PRO A 278 -7.32 20.02 -3.39
CA PRO A 278 -7.08 19.88 -1.97
C PRO A 278 -7.64 21.07 -1.17
N GLY A 279 -8.02 20.82 0.09
CA GLY A 279 -8.55 21.85 1.00
C GLY A 279 -9.99 22.26 0.73
N TYR A 280 -10.45 23.27 1.50
CA TYR A 280 -11.81 23.83 1.42
C TYR A 280 -11.76 25.35 1.56
N GLY A 281 -12.69 26.06 0.90
CA GLY A 281 -12.81 27.51 0.98
C GLY A 281 -11.53 28.24 0.56
N ASP A 282 -11.10 29.26 1.32
CA ASP A 282 -9.93 30.07 1.02
C ASP A 282 -8.61 29.26 1.04
N ARG A 283 -8.56 28.19 1.84
CA ARG A 283 -7.41 27.26 1.83
C ARG A 283 -7.31 26.52 0.50
N ARG A 284 -8.43 26.12 -0.10
CA ARG A 284 -8.42 25.51 -1.43
C ARG A 284 -7.82 26.47 -2.46
N LYS A 285 -8.22 27.74 -2.45
CA LYS A 285 -7.66 28.77 -3.33
C LYS A 285 -6.15 28.89 -3.18
N ALA A 286 -5.70 28.98 -1.95
CA ALA A 286 -4.28 29.08 -1.64
C ALA A 286 -3.47 27.83 -2.09
N MET A 287 -4.02 26.62 -1.93
CA MET A 287 -3.39 25.39 -2.42
C MET A 287 -3.42 25.27 -3.93
N LEU A 288 -4.46 25.74 -4.60
CA LEU A 288 -4.52 25.82 -6.06
C LEU A 288 -3.47 26.80 -6.61
N GLU A 289 -3.25 27.94 -5.94
CA GLU A 289 -2.15 28.86 -6.28
C GLU A 289 -0.78 28.20 -6.11
N ASP A 290 -0.57 27.44 -5.03
CA ASP A 290 0.68 26.72 -4.79
C ASP A 290 0.95 25.71 -5.92
N ILE A 291 -0.07 24.97 -6.37
CA ILE A 291 0.02 24.03 -7.50
C ILE A 291 0.32 24.78 -8.79
N ALA A 292 -0.36 25.89 -9.06
CA ALA A 292 -0.15 26.70 -10.26
C ALA A 292 1.28 27.26 -10.32
N ILE A 293 1.79 27.81 -9.22
CA ILE A 293 3.16 28.32 -9.12
C ILE A 293 4.18 27.20 -9.35
N LEU A 294 3.97 26.02 -8.74
CA LEU A 294 4.85 24.86 -8.90
C LEU A 294 4.90 24.37 -10.36
N THR A 295 3.77 24.40 -11.05
CA THR A 295 3.67 23.90 -12.43
C THR A 295 3.90 24.98 -13.50
N GLY A 296 4.09 26.23 -13.08
CA GLY A 296 4.29 27.38 -13.97
C GLY A 296 3.04 27.77 -14.76
N GLY A 297 1.85 27.43 -14.24
CA GLY A 297 0.56 27.79 -14.79
C GLY A 297 -0.13 28.89 -14.01
N THR A 298 -1.39 29.13 -14.37
CA THR A 298 -2.27 30.09 -13.70
C THR A 298 -3.46 29.34 -13.08
N ALA A 299 -3.76 29.60 -11.81
CA ALA A 299 -4.99 29.10 -11.20
C ALA A 299 -6.18 29.90 -11.74
N VAL A 300 -7.15 29.18 -12.31
CA VAL A 300 -8.34 29.81 -12.92
C VAL A 300 -9.39 30.03 -11.85
N PHE A 301 -9.54 31.28 -11.45
CA PHE A 301 -10.56 31.74 -10.52
C PHE A 301 -11.65 32.54 -11.24
N GLU A 302 -12.88 32.10 -11.19
CA GLU A 302 -13.99 32.85 -11.79
C GLU A 302 -14.21 34.22 -11.12
N SER A 303 -13.83 34.35 -9.86
CA SER A 303 -13.86 35.66 -9.15
C SER A 303 -12.99 36.73 -9.85
N LEU A 304 -12.03 36.31 -10.68
CA LEU A 304 -11.19 37.18 -11.50
C LEU A 304 -11.78 37.40 -12.93
N GLY A 305 -12.97 36.88 -13.21
CA GLY A 305 -13.64 37.03 -14.50
C GLY A 305 -13.18 36.05 -15.58
N VAL A 306 -12.30 35.10 -15.26
CA VAL A 306 -11.81 34.10 -16.23
C VAL A 306 -12.77 32.91 -16.28
N LYS A 307 -13.34 32.65 -17.46
CA LYS A 307 -14.21 31.49 -17.71
C LYS A 307 -13.38 30.33 -18.24
N LEU A 308 -13.76 29.10 -17.88
CA LEU A 308 -13.09 27.87 -18.31
C LEU A 308 -13.00 27.76 -19.85
N GLU A 309 -14.02 28.19 -20.57
CA GLU A 309 -14.09 28.19 -22.06
C GLU A 309 -13.01 29.06 -22.72
N SER A 310 -12.48 30.05 -21.98
CA SER A 310 -11.53 31.04 -22.50
C SER A 310 -10.09 30.81 -22.03
N VAL A 311 -9.82 29.73 -21.33
CA VAL A 311 -8.48 29.40 -20.81
C VAL A 311 -7.56 28.99 -21.96
N PRO A 312 -6.49 29.76 -22.25
CA PRO A 312 -5.53 29.40 -23.30
C PRO A 312 -4.55 28.34 -22.79
N LEU A 313 -3.93 27.60 -23.70
CA LEU A 313 -2.89 26.59 -23.35
C LEU A 313 -1.71 27.18 -22.57
N THR A 314 -1.43 28.48 -22.75
CA THR A 314 -0.34 29.18 -22.05
C THR A 314 -0.56 29.31 -20.55
N ASP A 315 -1.81 29.25 -20.10
CA ASP A 315 -2.18 29.36 -18.70
C ASP A 315 -2.18 28.00 -18.00
N LEU A 316 -2.09 26.90 -18.77
CA LEU A 316 -1.92 25.58 -18.20
C LEU A 316 -0.52 25.41 -17.62
N GLY A 317 -0.47 24.87 -16.41
CA GLY A 317 0.79 24.39 -15.84
C GLY A 317 1.34 23.20 -16.62
N ARG A 318 2.59 22.84 -16.33
CA ARG A 318 3.25 21.67 -16.90
C ARG A 318 4.00 20.91 -15.82
N ALA A 319 4.04 19.60 -15.97
CA ALA A 319 4.86 18.73 -15.13
C ALA A 319 5.47 17.63 -15.99
N LYS A 320 6.69 17.24 -15.65
CA LYS A 320 7.37 16.14 -16.34
C LYS A 320 6.72 14.81 -16.06
N LYS A 321 6.27 14.61 -14.80
CA LYS A 321 5.56 13.41 -14.39
C LYS A 321 4.53 13.74 -13.31
N VAL A 322 3.36 13.12 -13.40
CA VAL A 322 2.37 13.12 -12.32
C VAL A 322 1.96 11.67 -12.05
N VAL A 323 1.98 11.29 -10.77
CA VAL A 323 1.54 9.97 -10.30
C VAL A 323 0.32 10.16 -9.40
N ILE A 324 -0.77 9.50 -9.73
CA ILE A 324 -2.05 9.62 -9.01
C ILE A 324 -2.48 8.20 -8.59
N ASP A 325 -2.61 8.00 -7.31
CA ASP A 325 -3.24 6.82 -6.73
C ASP A 325 -4.69 7.10 -6.29
N LYS A 326 -5.31 6.21 -5.56
CA LYS A 326 -6.69 6.38 -5.06
C LYS A 326 -6.83 7.51 -4.02
N ASP A 327 -5.75 7.85 -3.33
CA ASP A 327 -5.76 8.77 -2.19
C ASP A 327 -4.93 10.03 -2.43
N ASN A 328 -3.89 9.96 -3.28
CA ASN A 328 -2.89 11.02 -3.44
C ASN A 328 -2.63 11.39 -4.89
N THR A 329 -2.19 12.62 -5.09
CA THR A 329 -1.62 13.13 -6.35
C THR A 329 -0.23 13.69 -6.09
N THR A 330 0.78 13.16 -6.78
CA THR A 330 2.17 13.59 -6.70
C THR A 330 2.62 14.24 -8.00
N ILE A 331 2.98 15.51 -7.95
CA ILE A 331 3.54 16.27 -9.07
C ILE A 331 5.06 16.25 -8.94
N ILE A 332 5.75 15.83 -9.99
CA ILE A 332 7.21 15.67 -10.02
C ILE A 332 7.76 16.50 -11.17
N GLU A 333 8.78 17.31 -10.90
CA GLU A 333 9.40 18.22 -11.84
C GLU A 333 8.35 19.14 -12.51
N GLY A 334 7.68 19.97 -11.68
CA GLY A 334 6.82 21.05 -12.17
C GLY A 334 7.65 22.09 -12.93
N ALA A 335 7.07 22.68 -13.98
CA ALA A 335 7.74 23.65 -14.83
C ALA A 335 7.76 25.09 -14.27
N GLY A 336 7.37 25.28 -13.00
CA GLY A 336 7.42 26.55 -12.31
C GLY A 336 8.85 27.08 -12.19
N LYS A 337 9.00 28.40 -12.19
CA LYS A 337 10.31 29.02 -12.01
C LYS A 337 10.73 28.90 -10.55
N SER A 338 11.93 28.40 -10.29
CA SER A 338 12.47 28.28 -8.91
C SER A 338 12.45 29.60 -8.13
N ALA A 339 12.54 30.74 -8.83
CA ALA A 339 12.42 32.06 -8.20
C ALA A 339 11.00 32.32 -7.64
N ASP A 340 9.96 31.95 -8.39
CA ASP A 340 8.58 32.15 -8.00
C ASP A 340 8.18 31.18 -6.85
N ILE A 341 8.65 29.94 -6.93
CA ILE A 341 8.48 28.94 -5.86
C ILE A 341 9.14 29.44 -4.57
N LYS A 342 10.38 29.96 -4.65
CA LYS A 342 11.11 30.50 -3.52
C LYS A 342 10.42 31.72 -2.91
N ALA A 343 9.90 32.62 -3.76
CA ALA A 343 9.13 33.77 -3.31
C ALA A 343 7.85 33.33 -2.56
N ARG A 344 7.17 32.27 -3.03
CA ARG A 344 5.99 31.71 -2.35
C ARG A 344 6.35 31.07 -1.01
N ILE A 345 7.46 30.33 -0.93
CA ILE A 345 7.98 29.77 0.32
C ILE A 345 8.26 30.87 1.34
N ASP A 346 8.90 31.96 0.92
CA ASP A 346 9.21 33.09 1.80
C ASP A 346 7.94 33.86 2.21
N GLN A 347 6.91 33.89 1.37
CA GLN A 347 5.59 34.42 1.72
C GLN A 347 4.96 33.56 2.82
N LEU A 348 4.91 32.23 2.66
CA LEU A 348 4.37 31.30 3.66
C LEU A 348 5.08 31.42 5.01
N ARG A 349 6.41 31.56 5.01
CA ARG A 349 7.18 31.78 6.25
C ARG A 349 6.76 33.05 6.98
N ARG A 350 6.50 34.14 6.24
CA ARG A 350 5.99 35.39 6.83
C ARG A 350 4.57 35.24 7.35
N GLU A 351 3.71 34.52 6.65
CA GLU A 351 2.34 34.23 7.09
C GLU A 351 2.35 33.41 8.39
N ILE A 352 3.21 32.39 8.49
CA ILE A 352 3.39 31.57 9.70
C ILE A 352 3.82 32.45 10.90
N SER A 353 4.79 33.35 10.68
CA SER A 353 5.27 34.24 11.76
C SER A 353 4.21 35.25 12.24
N ASN A 354 3.25 35.59 11.40
CA ASN A 354 2.16 36.53 11.70
C ASN A 354 0.86 35.81 12.13
N ALA A 355 0.79 34.49 12.06
CA ALA A 355 -0.39 33.72 12.41
C ALA A 355 -0.68 33.80 13.91
N THR A 356 -1.90 34.22 14.26
CA THR A 356 -2.38 34.37 15.65
C THR A 356 -3.04 33.10 16.18
N SER A 357 -3.52 32.23 15.29
CA SER A 357 -4.17 30.95 15.62
C SER A 357 -3.15 29.81 15.46
N ASP A 358 -3.04 28.95 16.47
CA ASP A 358 -2.18 27.76 16.40
C ASP A 358 -2.63 26.81 15.28
N TYR A 359 -3.94 26.72 15.06
CA TYR A 359 -4.49 25.92 13.96
C TYR A 359 -4.14 26.47 12.57
N ASP A 360 -4.19 27.78 12.38
CA ASP A 360 -3.81 28.40 11.10
C ASP A 360 -2.30 28.30 10.88
N ARG A 361 -1.52 28.44 11.95
CA ARG A 361 -0.07 28.23 11.91
C ARG A 361 0.26 26.81 11.47
N GLU A 362 -0.34 25.80 12.08
CA GLU A 362 -0.14 24.39 11.71
C GLU A 362 -0.47 24.14 10.22
N LYS A 363 -1.56 24.71 9.71
CA LYS A 363 -1.96 24.55 8.31
C LYS A 363 -1.06 25.30 7.32
N LEU A 364 -0.47 26.41 7.72
CA LEU A 364 0.53 27.11 6.93
C LEU A 364 1.87 26.35 6.93
N GLU A 365 2.25 25.77 8.07
CA GLU A 365 3.45 24.91 8.19
C GLU A 365 3.31 23.66 7.32
N GLU A 366 2.13 23.02 7.26
CA GLU A 366 1.83 21.89 6.37
C GLU A 366 2.01 22.27 4.90
N ARG A 367 1.49 23.43 4.47
CA ARG A 367 1.68 23.93 3.10
C ARG A 367 3.13 24.23 2.78
N LEU A 368 3.83 24.86 3.73
CA LEU A 368 5.26 25.15 3.61
C LEU A 368 6.06 23.86 3.44
N ALA A 369 5.80 22.84 4.25
CA ALA A 369 6.47 21.56 4.17
C ALA A 369 6.26 20.87 2.81
N LYS A 370 5.02 20.88 2.28
CA LYS A 370 4.69 20.31 0.97
C LYS A 370 5.40 21.03 -0.18
N LEU A 371 5.53 22.35 -0.14
CA LEU A 371 6.14 23.14 -1.21
C LEU A 371 7.67 23.20 -1.10
N ALA A 372 8.21 23.34 0.12
CA ALA A 372 9.65 23.51 0.38
C ALA A 372 10.42 22.18 0.40
N GLY A 373 9.76 21.08 0.74
CA GLY A 373 10.38 19.75 0.82
C GLY A 373 10.79 19.19 -0.55
N GLY A 374 10.12 19.59 -1.61
CA GLY A 374 10.36 19.03 -2.94
C GLY A 374 10.08 17.53 -3.01
N VAL A 375 10.63 16.87 -4.01
CA VAL A 375 10.57 15.42 -4.19
C VAL A 375 11.98 14.84 -4.27
N ALA A 376 12.25 13.83 -3.46
CA ALA A 376 13.44 12.99 -3.61
C ALA A 376 13.10 11.85 -4.58
N LYS A 377 13.71 11.85 -5.74
CA LYS A 377 13.51 10.83 -6.76
C LYS A 377 14.65 9.81 -6.68
N VAL A 378 14.35 8.61 -6.22
CA VAL A 378 15.30 7.50 -6.18
C VAL A 378 15.30 6.81 -7.54
N ASN A 379 16.34 7.03 -8.32
CA ASN A 379 16.55 6.42 -9.62
C ASN A 379 17.29 5.08 -9.41
N VAL A 380 16.59 3.96 -9.53
CA VAL A 380 17.15 2.62 -9.30
C VAL A 380 17.87 2.13 -10.55
N GLY A 381 19.16 1.81 -10.41
CA GLY A 381 19.98 1.27 -11.48
C GLY A 381 20.36 -0.18 -11.24
N ALA A 382 20.42 -0.98 -12.33
CA ALA A 382 20.90 -2.35 -12.33
C ALA A 382 21.42 -2.76 -13.72
N ALA A 383 22.08 -3.92 -13.79
CA ALA A 383 22.65 -4.42 -15.03
C ALA A 383 21.61 -5.04 -15.97
N THR A 384 20.51 -5.57 -15.43
CA THR A 384 19.44 -6.21 -16.20
C THR A 384 18.07 -5.67 -15.77
N GLU A 385 17.07 -5.75 -16.65
CA GLU A 385 15.70 -5.34 -16.36
C GLU A 385 15.07 -6.14 -15.20
N SER A 386 15.35 -7.43 -15.10
CA SER A 386 14.85 -8.28 -14.03
C SER A 386 15.45 -7.90 -12.67
N GLU A 387 16.75 -7.61 -12.62
CA GLU A 387 17.44 -7.14 -11.43
C GLU A 387 16.95 -5.75 -11.02
N MET A 388 16.72 -4.86 -11.98
CA MET A 388 16.22 -3.52 -11.74
C MET A 388 14.83 -3.54 -11.11
N LYS A 389 13.91 -4.38 -11.64
CA LYS A 389 12.58 -4.55 -11.06
C LYS A 389 12.61 -5.10 -9.64
N GLU A 390 13.48 -6.08 -9.38
CA GLU A 390 13.67 -6.65 -8.04
C GLU A 390 14.26 -5.61 -7.07
N LYS A 391 15.28 -4.87 -7.50
CA LYS A 391 15.90 -3.82 -6.70
C LYS A 391 14.94 -2.65 -6.43
N LYS A 392 14.13 -2.27 -7.43
CA LYS A 392 13.08 -1.25 -7.28
C LYS A 392 12.06 -1.65 -6.23
N ALA A 393 11.50 -2.86 -6.31
CA ALA A 393 10.55 -3.35 -5.31
C ALA A 393 11.17 -3.34 -3.91
N ARG A 394 12.42 -3.75 -3.76
CA ARG A 394 13.15 -3.73 -2.48
C ARG A 394 13.33 -2.31 -1.92
N VAL A 395 13.60 -1.32 -2.78
CA VAL A 395 13.70 0.09 -2.38
C VAL A 395 12.33 0.64 -1.97
N GLU A 396 11.26 0.28 -2.68
CA GLU A 396 9.88 0.65 -2.35
C GLU A 396 9.46 0.08 -0.99
N ASP A 397 9.71 -1.21 -0.74
CA ASP A 397 9.43 -1.86 0.55
C ASP A 397 10.19 -1.18 1.70
N ALA A 398 11.49 -0.90 1.48
CA ALA A 398 12.31 -0.21 2.47
C ALA A 398 11.83 1.22 2.75
N LEU A 399 11.37 1.94 1.73
CA LEU A 399 10.80 3.28 1.87
C LEU A 399 9.53 3.25 2.72
N HIS A 400 8.60 2.33 2.42
CA HIS A 400 7.35 2.19 3.16
C HIS A 400 7.59 1.79 4.62
N ALA A 401 8.45 0.81 4.87
CA ALA A 401 8.81 0.39 6.23
C ALA A 401 9.45 1.53 7.03
N THR A 402 10.32 2.33 6.39
CA THR A 402 10.99 3.46 7.05
C THR A 402 9.99 4.57 7.39
N ARG A 403 9.05 4.90 6.48
CA ARG A 403 7.97 5.85 6.78
C ARG A 403 7.11 5.38 7.94
N ALA A 404 6.68 4.13 7.93
CA ALA A 404 5.88 3.54 9.00
C ALA A 404 6.62 3.59 10.35
N ALA A 405 7.93 3.39 10.36
CA ALA A 405 8.76 3.45 11.55
C ALA A 405 8.97 4.89 12.07
N VAL A 406 9.11 5.87 11.19
CA VAL A 406 9.18 7.29 11.57
C VAL A 406 7.85 7.78 12.14
N GLU A 407 6.73 7.27 11.63
CA GLU A 407 5.38 7.65 12.06
C GLU A 407 5.02 7.10 13.44
N GLU A 408 5.18 5.79 13.68
CA GLU A 408 4.74 5.13 14.91
C GLU A 408 5.85 4.51 15.76
N GLY A 409 7.11 4.61 15.33
CA GLY A 409 8.25 3.99 16.01
C GLY A 409 8.48 2.53 15.62
N ILE A 410 9.38 1.89 16.35
CA ILE A 410 9.87 0.54 16.09
C ILE A 410 9.65 -0.39 17.29
N LEU A 411 9.66 -1.68 17.00
CA LEU A 411 9.56 -2.79 17.96
C LEU A 411 10.68 -3.81 17.71
N PRO A 412 11.03 -4.69 18.66
CA PRO A 412 11.86 -5.84 18.36
C PRO A 412 11.18 -6.70 17.30
N GLY A 413 11.91 -6.99 16.22
CA GLY A 413 11.40 -7.65 15.02
C GLY A 413 11.27 -9.17 15.13
N GLY A 414 11.11 -9.81 13.98
CA GLY A 414 11.07 -11.27 13.90
C GLY A 414 9.86 -11.94 14.56
N GLY A 415 8.75 -11.22 14.74
CA GLY A 415 7.55 -11.72 15.42
C GLY A 415 7.63 -11.70 16.96
N VAL A 416 8.75 -11.23 17.52
CA VAL A 416 8.98 -11.20 18.97
C VAL A 416 8.04 -10.21 19.67
N ALA A 417 7.81 -9.03 19.09
CA ALA A 417 6.91 -8.03 19.66
C ALA A 417 5.46 -8.55 19.79
N LEU A 418 4.95 -9.23 18.76
CA LEU A 418 3.62 -9.86 18.81
C LEU A 418 3.54 -10.90 19.91
N LEU A 419 4.51 -11.81 19.97
CA LEU A 419 4.55 -12.85 20.98
C LEU A 419 4.60 -12.28 22.40
N ARG A 420 5.47 -11.29 22.65
CA ARG A 420 5.60 -10.66 23.98
C ARG A 420 4.37 -9.85 24.37
N SER A 421 3.68 -9.25 23.41
CA SER A 421 2.44 -8.52 23.68
C SER A 421 1.33 -9.41 24.23
N THR A 422 1.37 -10.71 23.96
CA THR A 422 0.42 -11.68 24.55
C THR A 422 0.74 -12.05 25.99
N ALA A 423 1.98 -11.86 26.42
CA ALA A 423 2.40 -12.21 27.78
C ALA A 423 1.59 -11.40 28.82
N ASN A 424 1.08 -12.10 29.83
CA ASN A 424 0.26 -11.52 30.90
C ASN A 424 -1.07 -10.87 30.47
N LEU A 425 -1.52 -11.08 29.22
CA LEU A 425 -2.88 -10.77 28.83
C LEU A 425 -3.82 -11.89 29.30
N LYS A 426 -4.93 -11.48 29.88
CA LYS A 426 -6.01 -12.36 30.28
C LYS A 426 -7.32 -11.77 29.81
N PRO A 427 -8.26 -12.60 29.36
CA PRO A 427 -9.61 -12.13 29.04
C PRO A 427 -10.24 -11.48 30.28
N GLY A 428 -10.99 -10.41 30.09
CA GLY A 428 -11.74 -9.74 31.16
C GLY A 428 -12.78 -10.67 31.79
N GLU A 429 -13.11 -10.43 33.06
CA GLU A 429 -14.13 -11.19 33.79
C GLU A 429 -15.55 -10.95 33.25
N ASP A 430 -15.74 -9.89 32.50
CA ASP A 430 -16.98 -9.49 31.85
C ASP A 430 -17.27 -10.24 30.54
N LEU A 431 -16.30 -10.99 29.99
CA LEU A 431 -16.45 -11.72 28.75
C LEU A 431 -17.19 -13.05 28.93
N SER A 432 -18.10 -13.36 28.01
CA SER A 432 -18.76 -14.67 27.95
C SER A 432 -17.75 -15.79 27.61
N HIS A 433 -18.16 -17.04 27.82
CA HIS A 433 -17.30 -18.19 27.50
C HIS A 433 -16.80 -18.18 26.05
N ASP A 434 -17.66 -17.88 25.09
CA ASP A 434 -17.34 -17.90 23.68
C ASP A 434 -16.44 -16.71 23.29
N GLU A 435 -16.60 -15.55 23.92
CA GLU A 435 -15.69 -14.42 23.79
C GLU A 435 -14.30 -14.73 24.35
N VAL A 436 -14.23 -15.41 25.52
CA VAL A 436 -12.96 -15.88 26.10
C VAL A 436 -12.22 -16.83 25.14
N VAL A 437 -12.96 -17.73 24.47
CA VAL A 437 -12.38 -18.60 23.44
C VAL A 437 -11.80 -17.76 22.30
N GLY A 438 -12.54 -16.78 21.79
CA GLY A 438 -12.09 -15.87 20.75
C GLY A 438 -10.84 -15.10 21.14
N TYR A 439 -10.81 -14.57 22.35
CA TYR A 439 -9.65 -13.86 22.92
C TYR A 439 -8.39 -14.74 22.91
N ASN A 440 -8.52 -15.96 23.43
CA ASN A 440 -7.40 -16.90 23.52
C ASN A 440 -6.91 -17.39 22.15
N ILE A 441 -7.76 -17.44 21.13
CA ILE A 441 -7.38 -17.75 19.75
C ILE A 441 -6.33 -16.75 19.24
N VAL A 442 -6.55 -15.45 19.45
CA VAL A 442 -5.60 -14.42 19.01
C VAL A 442 -4.28 -14.52 19.76
N LEU A 443 -4.32 -14.76 21.08
CA LEU A 443 -3.09 -14.95 21.86
C LEU A 443 -2.23 -16.11 21.30
N ARG A 444 -2.88 -17.22 20.94
CA ARG A 444 -2.17 -18.35 20.31
C ARG A 444 -1.68 -18.03 18.91
N ALA A 445 -2.50 -17.36 18.09
CA ALA A 445 -2.16 -17.00 16.72
C ALA A 445 -0.95 -16.06 16.62
N CYS A 446 -0.74 -15.19 17.61
CA CYS A 446 0.43 -14.29 17.66
C CYS A 446 1.78 -15.03 17.79
N ARG A 447 1.79 -16.33 18.05
CA ARG A 447 3.00 -17.18 18.03
C ARG A 447 3.41 -17.53 16.58
N ALA A 448 2.47 -17.54 15.65
CA ALA A 448 2.66 -18.07 14.31
C ALA A 448 3.78 -17.37 13.50
N PRO A 449 3.92 -16.03 13.50
CA PRO A 449 5.01 -15.38 12.77
C PRO A 449 6.40 -15.85 13.20
N LEU A 450 6.71 -15.82 14.50
CA LEU A 450 7.99 -16.31 15.02
C LEU A 450 8.19 -17.80 14.77
N THR A 451 7.14 -18.61 14.91
CA THR A 451 7.17 -20.06 14.60
C THR A 451 7.61 -20.30 13.15
N TRP A 452 7.03 -19.57 12.17
CA TRP A 452 7.37 -19.74 10.77
C TRP A 452 8.74 -19.20 10.40
N ILE A 453 9.15 -18.04 10.96
CA ILE A 453 10.51 -17.52 10.81
C ILE A 453 11.55 -18.53 11.29
N SER A 454 11.32 -19.12 12.45
CA SER A 454 12.20 -20.14 13.04
C SER A 454 12.23 -21.43 12.21
N SER A 455 11.06 -21.90 11.77
CA SER A 455 10.94 -23.09 10.92
C SER A 455 11.66 -22.92 9.58
N ASN A 456 11.53 -21.75 8.95
CA ASN A 456 12.26 -21.42 7.71
C ASN A 456 13.79 -21.34 7.94
N ALA A 457 14.22 -21.07 9.19
CA ALA A 457 15.63 -21.10 9.59
C ALA A 457 16.11 -22.49 10.04
N GLY A 458 15.24 -23.51 9.99
CA GLY A 458 15.59 -24.89 10.36
C GLY A 458 15.54 -25.16 11.86
N GLN A 459 14.84 -24.32 12.65
CA GLN A 459 14.67 -24.49 14.10
C GLN A 459 13.21 -24.84 14.45
N ASP A 460 13.01 -25.53 15.58
CA ASP A 460 11.67 -25.78 16.10
C ASP A 460 11.06 -24.48 16.62
N GLY A 461 9.99 -24.02 15.97
CA GLY A 461 9.35 -22.76 16.31
C GLY A 461 8.68 -22.74 17.68
N GLY A 462 8.22 -23.91 18.19
CA GLY A 462 7.65 -24.04 19.53
C GLY A 462 8.71 -23.79 20.60
N ILE A 463 9.87 -24.44 20.48
CA ILE A 463 11.01 -24.26 21.39
C ILE A 463 11.52 -22.81 21.36
N VAL A 464 11.62 -22.22 20.16
CA VAL A 464 12.05 -20.82 20.02
C VAL A 464 11.06 -19.86 20.70
N CYS A 465 9.76 -20.06 20.54
CA CYS A 465 8.74 -19.22 21.18
C CYS A 465 8.84 -19.27 22.71
N GLU A 466 8.97 -20.46 23.31
CA GLU A 466 9.10 -20.60 24.76
C GLU A 466 10.36 -19.92 25.28
N ARG A 467 11.50 -20.14 24.63
CA ARG A 467 12.77 -19.51 25.00
C ARG A 467 12.74 -17.98 24.89
N VAL A 468 12.03 -17.44 23.89
CA VAL A 468 11.83 -16.00 23.76
C VAL A 468 10.94 -15.47 24.89
N LEU A 469 9.91 -16.19 25.31
CA LEU A 469 9.02 -15.80 26.41
C LEU A 469 9.74 -15.80 27.79
N GLU A 470 10.71 -16.67 28.01
CA GLU A 470 11.55 -16.68 29.23
C GLU A 470 12.41 -15.42 29.34
N GLY A 471 12.81 -14.84 28.21
CA GLY A 471 13.62 -13.64 28.16
C GLY A 471 12.83 -12.36 28.46
N LYS A 472 13.52 -11.23 28.64
CA LYS A 472 12.92 -9.91 28.96
C LYS A 472 13.33 -8.84 27.94
N GLY A 473 12.54 -7.77 27.87
CA GLY A 473 12.82 -6.61 27.02
C GLY A 473 12.88 -6.98 25.53
N ASN A 474 13.95 -6.61 24.86
CA ASN A 474 14.15 -6.83 23.43
C ASN A 474 14.83 -8.18 23.10
N PHE A 475 15.02 -9.04 24.09
CA PHE A 475 15.61 -10.36 23.87
C PHE A 475 14.75 -11.19 22.93
N GLY A 476 15.34 -11.75 21.90
CA GLY A 476 14.65 -12.56 20.91
C GLY A 476 15.58 -13.44 20.10
N TYR A 477 15.03 -14.14 19.12
CA TYR A 477 15.76 -15.03 18.24
C TYR A 477 16.07 -14.32 16.91
N ASN A 478 17.36 -14.16 16.61
CA ASN A 478 17.84 -13.70 15.33
C ASN A 478 17.99 -14.88 14.36
N ALA A 479 17.04 -15.02 13.44
CA ALA A 479 17.00 -16.14 12.49
C ALA A 479 18.13 -16.09 11.44
N LEU A 480 18.75 -14.93 11.20
CA LEU A 480 19.88 -14.79 10.27
C LEU A 480 21.13 -15.48 10.85
N THR A 481 21.45 -15.19 12.11
CA THR A 481 22.66 -15.67 12.81
C THR A 481 22.43 -16.95 13.59
N ASN A 482 21.16 -17.37 13.80
CA ASN A 482 20.75 -18.46 14.71
C ASN A 482 21.14 -18.21 16.17
N THR A 483 21.11 -16.96 16.63
CA THR A 483 21.47 -16.57 17.98
C THR A 483 20.31 -15.95 18.73
N TYR A 484 20.40 -15.96 20.07
CA TYR A 484 19.45 -15.24 20.94
C TYR A 484 20.17 -14.02 21.50
N GLU A 485 19.62 -12.84 21.25
CA GLU A 485 20.25 -11.56 21.58
C GLU A 485 19.21 -10.44 21.76
N ASP A 486 19.68 -9.22 22.12
CA ASP A 486 18.85 -8.02 22.09
C ASP A 486 18.64 -7.60 20.62
N LEU A 487 17.43 -7.86 20.11
CA LEU A 487 17.11 -7.66 18.68
C LEU A 487 17.17 -6.20 18.26
N VAL A 488 16.82 -5.26 19.15
CA VAL A 488 16.90 -3.82 18.81
C VAL A 488 18.34 -3.39 18.65
N LYS A 489 19.25 -3.86 19.53
CA LYS A 489 20.69 -3.60 19.39
C LYS A 489 21.31 -4.30 18.19
N ALA A 490 20.83 -5.48 17.86
CA ALA A 490 21.24 -6.24 16.68
C ALA A 490 20.68 -5.66 15.37
N GLY A 491 19.80 -4.65 15.47
CA GLY A 491 19.13 -4.04 14.32
C GLY A 491 17.96 -4.85 13.77
N VAL A 492 17.54 -5.94 14.38
CA VAL A 492 16.37 -6.72 13.97
C VAL A 492 15.11 -6.07 14.55
N ILE A 493 14.48 -5.22 13.77
CA ILE A 493 13.38 -4.35 14.19
C ILE A 493 12.25 -4.36 13.17
N ASP A 494 11.02 -4.20 13.65
CA ASP A 494 9.81 -4.07 12.84
C ASP A 494 9.13 -2.72 13.14
N PRO A 495 8.58 -2.02 12.13
CA PRO A 495 7.76 -0.83 12.38
C PRO A 495 6.49 -1.19 13.15
N THR A 496 6.14 -0.38 14.16
CA THR A 496 4.96 -0.59 14.98
C THR A 496 3.67 -0.61 14.15
N LYS A 497 3.56 0.34 13.21
CA LYS A 497 2.43 0.45 12.28
C LYS A 497 2.24 -0.83 11.45
N VAL A 498 3.33 -1.39 10.92
CA VAL A 498 3.29 -2.64 10.15
C VAL A 498 2.77 -3.80 11.00
N THR A 499 3.34 -3.98 12.19
CA THR A 499 3.01 -5.09 13.07
C THR A 499 1.55 -5.07 13.53
N ARG A 500 1.04 -3.90 13.97
CA ARG A 500 -0.36 -3.76 14.43
C ARG A 500 -1.36 -3.86 13.27
N THR A 501 -1.04 -3.29 12.11
CA THR A 501 -1.91 -3.34 10.93
C THR A 501 -2.03 -4.77 10.40
N ALA A 502 -0.94 -5.52 10.37
CA ALA A 502 -0.95 -6.93 10.00
C ALA A 502 -1.88 -7.75 10.90
N LEU A 503 -1.84 -7.54 12.22
CA LEU A 503 -2.73 -8.22 13.18
C LEU A 503 -4.20 -7.80 12.98
N ALA A 504 -4.47 -6.51 12.85
CA ALA A 504 -5.83 -5.98 12.69
C ALA A 504 -6.50 -6.47 11.39
N ASN A 505 -5.79 -6.41 10.26
CA ASN A 505 -6.31 -6.87 8.98
C ASN A 505 -6.51 -8.40 8.95
N ALA A 506 -5.57 -9.15 9.54
CA ALA A 506 -5.68 -10.60 9.67
C ALA A 506 -6.93 -11.01 10.47
N ALA A 507 -7.16 -10.39 11.61
CA ALA A 507 -8.31 -10.66 12.46
C ALA A 507 -9.62 -10.24 11.77
N SER A 508 -9.65 -9.08 11.11
CA SER A 508 -10.83 -8.59 10.39
C SER A 508 -11.32 -9.60 9.34
N VAL A 509 -10.43 -10.09 8.50
CA VAL A 509 -10.82 -11.03 7.45
C VAL A 509 -11.08 -12.43 8.02
N ALA A 510 -10.28 -12.89 8.97
CA ALA A 510 -10.52 -14.19 9.61
C ALA A 510 -11.90 -14.24 10.28
N THR A 511 -12.32 -13.18 10.98
CA THR A 511 -13.66 -13.12 11.61
C THR A 511 -14.79 -13.08 10.58
N LEU A 512 -14.62 -12.43 9.44
CA LEU A 512 -15.60 -12.48 8.34
C LEU A 512 -15.76 -13.91 7.83
N LEU A 513 -14.67 -14.62 7.61
CA LEU A 513 -14.71 -16.02 7.17
C LEU A 513 -15.34 -16.95 8.22
N LEU A 514 -15.05 -16.73 9.52
CA LEU A 514 -15.58 -17.55 10.62
C LEU A 514 -17.08 -17.34 10.85
N THR A 515 -17.59 -16.15 10.56
CA THR A 515 -19.02 -15.82 10.69
C THR A 515 -19.84 -16.14 9.43
N SER A 516 -19.18 -16.53 8.33
CA SER A 516 -19.86 -16.94 7.09
C SER A 516 -20.29 -18.40 7.13
N ASP A 517 -21.52 -18.67 6.71
CA ASP A 517 -22.13 -20.00 6.74
C ASP A 517 -22.57 -20.51 5.36
N ALA A 518 -22.59 -19.63 4.38
CA ALA A 518 -22.92 -19.96 3.00
C ALA A 518 -21.94 -19.32 2.01
N LEU A 519 -21.62 -20.04 0.95
CA LEU A 519 -20.83 -19.57 -0.18
C LEU A 519 -21.69 -19.55 -1.44
N ILE A 520 -21.70 -18.44 -2.14
CA ILE A 520 -22.41 -18.28 -3.40
C ILE A 520 -21.39 -17.94 -4.49
N ALA A 521 -21.21 -18.86 -5.43
CA ALA A 521 -20.24 -18.69 -6.51
C ALA A 521 -20.91 -18.77 -7.89
N GLU A 522 -20.25 -18.27 -8.91
CA GLU A 522 -20.68 -18.49 -10.29
C GLU A 522 -20.30 -19.89 -10.75
N LYS A 523 -21.26 -20.58 -11.40
CA LYS A 523 -20.96 -21.89 -11.98
C LYS A 523 -19.89 -21.73 -13.08
N PRO A 524 -18.79 -22.48 -13.02
CA PRO A 524 -17.81 -22.47 -14.10
C PRO A 524 -18.47 -22.77 -15.45
N LYS A 525 -18.04 -22.08 -16.50
CA LYS A 525 -18.46 -22.43 -17.85
C LYS A 525 -17.84 -23.77 -18.20
N ASP A 526 -18.68 -24.78 -18.57
CA ASP A 526 -18.20 -26.01 -19.18
C ASP A 526 -17.57 -25.66 -20.53
N ASP A 527 -16.26 -25.63 -20.64
CA ASP A 527 -15.50 -25.50 -21.88
C ASP A 527 -15.61 -26.82 -22.69
N LYS A 528 -16.85 -27.21 -23.08
CA LYS A 528 -17.11 -28.32 -23.99
C LYS A 528 -17.08 -27.89 -25.46
N HIS A 529 -16.28 -26.92 -25.85
CA HIS A 529 -16.05 -26.58 -27.25
C HIS A 529 -14.56 -26.54 -27.59
N GLY A 530 -13.97 -27.73 -27.75
CA GLY A 530 -12.57 -27.82 -28.18
C GLY A 530 -12.11 -29.21 -28.58
N LYS A 531 -12.96 -29.99 -29.30
CA LYS A 531 -12.49 -31.11 -30.15
C LYS A 531 -13.60 -31.53 -31.12
N LYS A 532 -13.87 -30.70 -32.12
CA LYS A 532 -14.36 -31.23 -33.41
C LYS A 532 -13.11 -31.60 -34.19
N GLY A 533 -12.83 -32.91 -34.24
CA GLY A 533 -11.83 -33.47 -35.10
C GLY A 533 -12.21 -33.15 -36.57
N HIS A 534 -11.29 -32.49 -37.25
CA HIS A 534 -11.26 -32.54 -38.69
C HIS A 534 -10.74 -33.95 -39.07
N GLY A 535 -11.69 -34.83 -39.36
CA GLY A 535 -11.44 -35.98 -40.21
C GLY A 535 -11.17 -35.43 -41.62
N GLY A 536 -9.94 -35.42 -42.02
CA GLY A 536 -9.55 -35.18 -43.41
C GLY A 536 -9.75 -36.49 -44.17
N ASP A 537 -10.72 -36.53 -45.06
CA ASP A 537 -10.74 -37.46 -46.18
C ASP A 537 -9.63 -37.07 -47.16
N HIS A 538 -8.66 -37.93 -47.30
CA HIS A 538 -7.80 -37.99 -48.46
C HIS A 538 -8.49 -38.88 -49.48
N ASP A 539 -8.92 -38.33 -50.61
CA ASP A 539 -8.98 -39.03 -51.86
C ASP A 539 -8.49 -38.14 -53.03
N MET A 540 -7.42 -38.62 -53.60
CA MET A 540 -6.96 -38.64 -54.99
C MET A 540 -7.37 -37.51 -55.98
N TYR A 541 -6.48 -36.75 -56.49
CA TYR A 541 -5.81 -36.94 -57.83
C TYR A 541 -4.61 -36.00 -57.88
#